data_686f1f358d7f810de27f2c092a7296d8
#
_entry.id   686f1f358d7f810de27f2c092a7296d8
#
_cell.length_a   1.000
_cell.length_b   1.000
_cell.length_c   1.000
_cell.angle_alpha   90.00
_cell.angle_beta   90.00
_cell.angle_gamma   90.00
#
_symmetry.space_group_name_H-M   'P 1'
#
loop_
_entity.id
_entity.type
_entity.pdbx_description
1 polymer ?
#
loop_
_entity_poly.entity_id
_entity_poly.type
_entity_poly.pdbx_seq_one_letter_code
_entity_poly.pdbx_strand_id
1 'polypeptide(L)'
;MSEYSESVQFIDLKAQQELIRQKLDTAIANVLDHGQYIMGPEVKSFESDLREFTGAKYALTCANGTDALSLVLMAWDIGPGDAVFVPSFTYVASAEAPAQLGATPFFVDVCEHSFNIDPISLKQAIADCRKTGLKPRVVVVVDLFGQPADIDSISDLARSEGIKILVDGAQSFGGTSKGRPVGSLGDATTTSFFPAKPLGCYGDGGAIFTSCDEDSEIINSLRLHGKGSQKYDNVRIGMNSRLDTLQAAILIEKLKLFPRELALRAEAAQRYNSLLQDKCQVPILDKDHTSAWAQYTLVLPDRDKIQSALKASSVPSVVYYPIPLSNQTGYKQYPKVSSGTLTSERLSRQVLSLPMHPYLEFLNQQKIADLVVRNL
;
A
#
# COMPACT_ATOMS: atom_id res chain seq x y z
N MET A 1 -28.99 -33.53 0.70
CA MET A 1 -27.56 -33.19 0.49
C MET A 1 -27.49 -31.67 0.55
N SER A 2 -27.03 -31.09 1.67
CA SER A 2 -26.85 -29.64 1.78
C SER A 2 -25.60 -29.28 0.96
N GLU A 3 -25.81 -28.63 -0.17
CA GLU A 3 -24.74 -27.88 -0.82
C GLU A 3 -24.20 -26.86 0.21
N TYR A 4 -23.01 -27.09 0.73
CA TYR A 4 -22.27 -26.08 1.44
C TYR A 4 -21.95 -24.98 0.42
N SER A 5 -22.81 -23.98 0.34
CA SER A 5 -22.47 -22.72 -0.26
C SER A 5 -21.30 -22.17 0.57
N GLU A 6 -20.06 -22.36 0.12
CA GLU A 6 -18.92 -21.73 0.76
C GLU A 6 -19.20 -20.23 0.82
N SER A 7 -19.10 -19.65 2.02
CA SER A 7 -19.36 -18.23 2.23
C SER A 7 -18.33 -17.44 1.43
N VAL A 8 -18.78 -16.47 0.64
CA VAL A 8 -17.89 -15.58 -0.11
C VAL A 8 -16.91 -14.93 0.87
N GLN A 9 -15.61 -15.09 0.62
CA GLN A 9 -14.57 -14.43 1.39
C GLN A 9 -14.25 -13.07 0.79
N PHE A 10 -13.94 -12.05 1.61
CA PHE A 10 -13.46 -10.76 1.11
C PHE A 10 -12.06 -10.89 0.50
N ILE A 11 -11.18 -11.64 1.17
CA ILE A 11 -9.88 -12.12 0.71
C ILE A 11 -9.75 -13.58 1.15
N ASP A 12 -9.43 -14.50 0.24
CA ASP A 12 -9.34 -15.93 0.53
C ASP A 12 -7.87 -16.35 0.70
N LEU A 13 -7.34 -16.17 1.91
CA LEU A 13 -5.98 -16.61 2.26
C LEU A 13 -5.87 -18.13 2.38
N LYS A 14 -6.98 -18.81 2.66
CA LYS A 14 -7.00 -20.27 2.82
C LYS A 14 -6.81 -20.96 1.48
N ALA A 15 -7.51 -20.51 0.43
CA ALA A 15 -7.34 -21.05 -0.92
C ALA A 15 -5.89 -20.90 -1.43
N GLN A 16 -5.23 -19.76 -1.15
CA GLN A 16 -3.81 -19.58 -1.46
C GLN A 16 -2.93 -20.58 -0.71
N GLN A 17 -3.15 -20.71 0.59
CA GLN A 17 -2.36 -21.60 1.44
C GLN A 17 -2.46 -23.07 0.99
N GLU A 18 -3.65 -23.54 0.63
CA GLU A 18 -3.88 -24.91 0.18
C GLU A 18 -3.07 -25.26 -1.07
N LEU A 19 -2.93 -24.32 -2.02
CA LEU A 19 -2.16 -24.52 -3.26
C LEU A 19 -0.66 -24.74 -3.02
N ILE A 20 -0.10 -24.15 -1.97
CA ILE A 20 1.34 -24.20 -1.70
C ILE A 20 1.68 -24.79 -0.33
N ARG A 21 0.70 -25.46 0.31
CA ARG A 21 0.82 -25.95 1.68
C ARG A 21 2.10 -26.76 1.94
N GLN A 22 2.40 -27.74 1.10
CA GLN A 22 3.58 -28.59 1.27
C GLN A 22 4.89 -27.79 1.16
N LYS A 23 4.93 -26.79 0.27
CA LYS A 23 6.11 -25.92 0.10
C LYS A 23 6.30 -25.04 1.34
N LEU A 24 5.21 -24.49 1.88
CA LEU A 24 5.22 -23.69 3.12
C LEU A 24 5.70 -24.51 4.30
N ASP A 25 5.15 -25.72 4.48
CA ASP A 25 5.55 -26.62 5.59
C ASP A 25 7.05 -26.94 5.52
N THR A 26 7.58 -27.20 4.31
CA THR A 26 9.01 -27.44 4.10
C THR A 26 9.85 -26.20 4.40
N ALA A 27 9.43 -25.02 3.91
CA ALA A 27 10.17 -23.77 4.13
C ALA A 27 10.23 -23.40 5.63
N ILE A 28 9.13 -23.57 6.34
CA ILE A 28 9.08 -23.35 7.80
C ILE A 28 9.97 -24.35 8.54
N ALA A 29 9.89 -25.64 8.18
CA ALA A 29 10.74 -26.67 8.81
C ALA A 29 12.23 -26.37 8.67
N ASN A 30 12.68 -25.95 7.48
CA ASN A 30 14.08 -25.58 7.25
C ASN A 30 14.54 -24.44 8.19
N VAL A 31 13.69 -23.44 8.44
CA VAL A 31 14.02 -22.36 9.40
C VAL A 31 14.11 -22.89 10.82
N LEU A 32 13.21 -23.80 11.20
CA LEU A 32 13.25 -24.43 12.53
C LEU A 32 14.52 -25.29 12.71
N ASP A 33 14.95 -26.00 11.68
CA ASP A 33 16.11 -26.88 11.70
C ASP A 33 17.44 -26.10 11.90
N HIS A 34 17.61 -24.94 11.22
CA HIS A 34 18.84 -24.15 11.39
C HIS A 34 18.76 -23.11 12.54
N GLY A 35 17.56 -22.76 13.03
CA GLY A 35 17.35 -21.92 14.22
C GLY A 35 17.75 -20.44 14.09
N GLN A 36 18.00 -19.91 12.88
CA GLN A 36 18.35 -18.51 12.67
C GLN A 36 17.09 -17.68 12.41
N TYR A 37 16.34 -17.38 13.45
CA TYR A 37 15.01 -16.73 13.35
C TYR A 37 15.06 -15.25 12.99
N ILE A 38 16.19 -14.56 13.20
CA ILE A 38 16.37 -13.13 12.95
C ILE A 38 17.52 -12.92 11.96
N MET A 39 17.24 -12.21 10.86
CA MET A 39 18.23 -11.94 9.79
C MET A 39 18.91 -13.20 9.24
N GLY A 40 18.16 -14.32 9.20
CA GLY A 40 18.62 -15.60 8.63
C GLY A 40 18.81 -15.53 7.11
N PRO A 41 19.27 -16.64 6.50
CA PRO A 41 19.58 -16.71 5.08
C PRO A 41 18.37 -16.39 4.18
N GLU A 42 17.14 -16.75 4.60
CA GLU A 42 15.91 -16.51 3.86
C GLU A 42 15.62 -15.02 3.72
N VAL A 43 15.97 -14.19 4.70
CA VAL A 43 15.83 -12.74 4.61
C VAL A 43 16.65 -12.18 3.45
N LYS A 44 17.91 -12.62 3.33
CA LYS A 44 18.79 -12.18 2.23
C LYS A 44 18.32 -12.71 0.87
N SER A 45 17.87 -13.97 0.81
CA SER A 45 17.27 -14.54 -0.39
C SER A 45 16.05 -13.75 -0.83
N PHE A 46 15.13 -13.47 0.09
CA PHE A 46 13.94 -12.70 -0.22
C PHE A 46 14.24 -11.27 -0.66
N GLU A 47 15.21 -10.59 -0.04
CA GLU A 47 15.67 -9.26 -0.50
C GLU A 47 16.26 -9.32 -1.92
N SER A 48 16.96 -10.41 -2.28
CA SER A 48 17.44 -10.63 -3.65
C SER A 48 16.30 -10.86 -4.64
N ASP A 49 15.32 -11.71 -4.27
CA ASP A 49 14.15 -12.01 -5.10
C ASP A 49 13.30 -10.74 -5.33
N LEU A 50 13.16 -9.90 -4.30
CA LEU A 50 12.46 -8.61 -4.39
C LEU A 50 13.16 -7.64 -5.36
N ARG A 51 14.50 -7.60 -5.35
CA ARG A 51 15.28 -6.78 -6.29
C ARG A 51 15.07 -7.27 -7.73
N GLU A 52 15.12 -8.57 -7.95
CA GLU A 52 14.86 -9.16 -9.27
C GLU A 52 13.45 -8.85 -9.76
N PHE A 53 12.45 -8.99 -8.89
CA PHE A 53 11.05 -8.73 -9.21
C PHE A 53 10.76 -7.26 -9.53
N THR A 54 11.38 -6.32 -8.83
CA THR A 54 11.08 -4.88 -8.95
C THR A 54 12.07 -4.13 -9.85
N GLY A 55 13.25 -4.70 -10.11
CA GLY A 55 14.35 -3.99 -10.78
C GLY A 55 15.01 -2.91 -9.92
N ALA A 56 14.67 -2.80 -8.64
CA ALA A 56 15.31 -1.86 -7.72
C ALA A 56 16.76 -2.28 -7.43
N LYS A 57 17.66 -1.30 -7.27
CA LYS A 57 19.06 -1.57 -6.91
C LYS A 57 19.17 -2.20 -5.51
N TYR A 58 18.38 -1.71 -4.56
CA TYR A 58 18.32 -2.19 -3.19
C TYR A 58 16.89 -2.52 -2.78
N ALA A 59 16.73 -3.62 -2.06
CA ALA A 59 15.52 -4.00 -1.34
C ALA A 59 15.92 -4.35 0.10
N LEU A 60 15.29 -3.70 1.06
CA LEU A 60 15.58 -3.84 2.49
C LEU A 60 14.28 -4.19 3.19
N THR A 61 14.21 -5.38 3.79
CA THR A 61 13.02 -5.81 4.54
C THR A 61 12.99 -5.20 5.93
N CYS A 62 11.79 -5.01 6.48
CA CYS A 62 11.54 -4.46 7.81
C CYS A 62 10.32 -5.11 8.47
N ALA A 63 9.99 -4.69 9.70
CA ALA A 63 8.94 -5.34 10.49
C ALA A 63 7.53 -5.15 9.93
N ASN A 64 7.22 -4.04 9.28
CA ASN A 64 5.90 -3.73 8.72
C ASN A 64 5.97 -2.54 7.77
N GLY A 65 4.84 -2.22 7.09
CA GLY A 65 4.78 -1.09 6.16
C GLY A 65 4.87 0.28 6.81
N THR A 66 4.39 0.45 8.04
CA THR A 66 4.51 1.73 8.79
C THR A 66 5.96 2.02 9.13
N ASP A 67 6.68 1.02 9.63
CA ASP A 67 8.13 1.13 9.87
C ASP A 67 8.90 1.41 8.58
N ALA A 68 8.47 0.84 7.45
CA ALA A 68 9.09 1.11 6.15
C ALA A 68 9.04 2.62 5.80
N LEU A 69 7.88 3.26 5.98
CA LEU A 69 7.71 4.70 5.79
C LEU A 69 8.59 5.49 6.77
N SER A 70 8.55 5.14 8.06
CA SER A 70 9.32 5.81 9.12
C SER A 70 10.83 5.71 8.86
N LEU A 71 11.34 4.54 8.48
CA LEU A 71 12.76 4.33 8.19
C LEU A 71 13.27 5.18 7.03
N VAL A 72 12.49 5.35 5.97
CA VAL A 72 12.84 6.24 4.85
C VAL A 72 12.86 7.69 5.31
N LEU A 73 11.84 8.14 6.05
CA LEU A 73 11.76 9.50 6.55
C LEU A 73 12.90 9.80 7.54
N MET A 74 13.27 8.84 8.41
CA MET A 74 14.44 8.95 9.28
C MET A 74 15.75 9.05 8.49
N ALA A 75 15.91 8.25 7.42
CA ALA A 75 17.11 8.30 6.58
C ALA A 75 17.24 9.64 5.85
N TRP A 76 16.13 10.32 5.57
CA TRP A 76 16.09 11.65 4.98
C TRP A 76 16.12 12.80 6.01
N ASP A 77 16.36 12.49 7.28
CA ASP A 77 16.42 13.44 8.39
C ASP A 77 15.19 14.35 8.48
N ILE A 78 14.00 13.73 8.33
CA ILE A 78 12.71 14.41 8.44
C ILE A 78 12.32 14.55 9.91
N GLY A 79 11.96 15.79 10.31
CA GLY A 79 11.64 16.07 11.70
C GLY A 79 10.90 17.41 11.91
N PRO A 80 10.98 17.99 13.12
CA PRO A 80 10.27 19.22 13.47
C PRO A 80 10.60 20.38 12.52
N GLY A 81 9.57 21.09 12.05
CA GLY A 81 9.70 22.19 11.08
C GLY A 81 9.62 21.75 9.62
N ASP A 82 9.66 20.45 9.33
CA ASP A 82 9.48 19.91 8.00
C ASP A 82 7.99 19.61 7.74
N ALA A 83 7.55 19.82 6.50
CA ALA A 83 6.24 19.39 6.01
C ALA A 83 6.39 18.18 5.12
N VAL A 84 5.52 17.19 5.35
CA VAL A 84 5.35 15.99 4.53
C VAL A 84 3.95 16.02 3.94
N PHE A 85 3.85 16.14 2.61
CA PHE A 85 2.56 16.17 1.91
C PHE A 85 1.98 14.76 1.82
N VAL A 86 0.72 14.60 2.26
CA VAL A 86 0.05 13.30 2.38
C VAL A 86 -1.36 13.39 1.79
N PRO A 87 -1.80 12.43 0.98
CA PRO A 87 -3.20 12.39 0.56
C PRO A 87 -4.12 12.35 1.77
N SER A 88 -5.21 13.11 1.75
CA SER A 88 -6.22 13.06 2.83
C SER A 88 -7.04 11.76 2.80
N PHE A 89 -7.16 11.14 1.63
CA PHE A 89 -7.88 9.88 1.43
C PHE A 89 -6.90 8.71 1.31
N THR A 90 -6.42 8.20 2.44
CA THR A 90 -5.48 7.06 2.53
C THR A 90 -5.57 6.38 3.90
N TYR A 91 -4.77 5.31 4.07
CA TYR A 91 -4.55 4.68 5.36
C TYR A 91 -3.69 5.55 6.27
N VAL A 92 -3.95 5.45 7.56
CA VAL A 92 -3.36 6.33 8.59
C VAL A 92 -1.82 6.33 8.61
N ALA A 93 -1.17 5.21 8.30
CA ALA A 93 0.30 5.08 8.35
C ALA A 93 1.04 6.16 7.54
N SER A 94 0.46 6.60 6.40
CA SER A 94 1.07 7.63 5.54
C SER A 94 1.20 8.99 6.26
N ALA A 95 0.32 9.31 7.22
CA ALA A 95 0.39 10.53 8.05
C ALA A 95 1.01 10.26 9.43
N GLU A 96 0.86 9.06 9.95
CA GLU A 96 1.39 8.65 11.24
C GLU A 96 2.92 8.66 11.26
N ALA A 97 3.57 8.11 10.24
CA ALA A 97 5.02 8.04 10.16
C ALA A 97 5.70 9.43 10.27
N PRO A 98 5.33 10.45 9.48
CA PRO A 98 5.92 11.78 9.67
C PRO A 98 5.52 12.42 11.01
N ALA A 99 4.28 12.22 11.49
CA ALA A 99 3.84 12.79 12.76
C ALA A 99 4.63 12.25 13.96
N GLN A 100 4.95 10.96 13.98
CA GLN A 100 5.77 10.32 15.02
C GLN A 100 7.21 10.88 15.07
N LEU A 101 7.73 11.32 13.92
CA LEU A 101 9.04 11.96 13.83
C LEU A 101 9.01 13.48 14.19
N GLY A 102 7.84 14.02 14.54
CA GLY A 102 7.66 15.43 14.85
C GLY A 102 7.55 16.35 13.63
N ALA A 103 7.56 15.79 12.42
CA ALA A 103 7.26 16.52 11.19
C ALA A 103 5.75 16.80 11.08
N THR A 104 5.40 17.72 10.22
CA THR A 104 4.00 18.12 10.01
C THR A 104 3.41 17.44 8.78
N PRO A 105 2.50 16.46 8.91
CA PRO A 105 1.67 16.02 7.80
C PRO A 105 0.87 17.21 7.25
N PHE A 106 0.97 17.46 5.95
CA PHE A 106 0.22 18.49 5.24
C PHE A 106 -0.74 17.83 4.26
N PHE A 107 -2.05 17.90 4.53
CA PHE A 107 -3.03 17.13 3.75
C PHE A 107 -3.32 17.76 2.40
N VAL A 108 -3.33 16.90 1.38
CA VAL A 108 -3.58 17.19 -0.02
C VAL A 108 -4.83 16.43 -0.46
N ASP A 109 -5.64 17.00 -1.37
CA ASP A 109 -6.79 16.29 -1.92
C ASP A 109 -6.36 15.25 -2.97
N VAL A 110 -7.30 14.43 -3.41
CA VAL A 110 -7.06 13.31 -4.33
C VAL A 110 -7.86 13.47 -5.62
N CYS A 111 -7.44 12.77 -6.67
CA CYS A 111 -8.18 12.66 -7.92
C CYS A 111 -9.43 11.79 -7.73
N GLU A 112 -10.53 12.18 -8.36
CA GLU A 112 -11.82 11.50 -8.25
C GLU A 112 -11.81 10.06 -8.78
N HIS A 113 -11.05 9.82 -9.85
CA HIS A 113 -11.09 8.55 -10.57
C HIS A 113 -9.99 7.57 -10.14
N SER A 114 -8.79 8.08 -9.85
CA SER A 114 -7.65 7.26 -9.42
C SER A 114 -7.58 7.08 -7.91
N PHE A 115 -8.24 7.96 -7.13
CA PHE A 115 -8.15 8.05 -5.66
C PHE A 115 -6.76 8.45 -5.15
N ASN A 116 -5.80 8.62 -6.04
CA ASN A 116 -4.42 8.98 -5.74
C ASN A 116 -4.27 10.50 -5.62
N ILE A 117 -3.13 10.95 -5.07
CA ILE A 117 -2.87 12.39 -4.84
C ILE A 117 -3.10 13.22 -6.11
N ASP A 118 -3.80 14.36 -5.97
CA ASP A 118 -4.01 15.31 -7.08
C ASP A 118 -2.80 16.24 -7.22
N PRO A 119 -2.09 16.23 -8.37
CA PRO A 119 -0.94 17.10 -8.61
C PRO A 119 -1.30 18.60 -8.53
N ILE A 120 -2.53 19.00 -8.88
CA ILE A 120 -2.98 20.40 -8.79
C ILE A 120 -3.12 20.79 -7.33
N SER A 121 -3.76 19.95 -6.53
CA SER A 121 -3.89 20.13 -5.09
C SER A 121 -2.53 20.12 -4.40
N LEU A 122 -1.61 19.25 -4.79
CA LEU A 122 -0.23 19.20 -4.28
C LEU A 122 0.52 20.50 -4.55
N LYS A 123 0.43 21.03 -5.76
CA LYS A 123 1.06 22.32 -6.12
C LYS A 123 0.56 23.45 -5.24
N GLN A 124 -0.75 23.53 -5.01
CA GLN A 124 -1.34 24.51 -4.10
C GLN A 124 -0.89 24.31 -2.65
N ALA A 125 -0.85 23.06 -2.18
CA ALA A 125 -0.42 22.73 -0.82
C ALA A 125 1.04 23.14 -0.55
N ILE A 126 1.95 22.97 -1.52
CA ILE A 126 3.35 23.43 -1.43
C ILE A 126 3.40 24.97 -1.28
N ALA A 127 2.62 25.70 -2.07
CA ALA A 127 2.54 27.15 -1.98
C ALA A 127 1.97 27.61 -0.63
N ASP A 128 0.97 26.91 -0.11
CA ASP A 128 0.36 27.20 1.20
C ASP A 128 1.33 26.88 2.35
N CYS A 129 2.03 25.76 2.27
CA CYS A 129 3.02 25.33 3.26
C CYS A 129 4.09 26.43 3.49
N ARG A 130 4.60 27.03 2.43
CA ARG A 130 5.61 28.12 2.52
C ARG A 130 5.13 29.34 3.31
N LYS A 131 3.81 29.59 3.34
CA LYS A 131 3.22 30.69 4.12
C LYS A 131 3.17 30.42 5.62
N THR A 132 3.28 29.14 6.02
CA THR A 132 3.23 28.71 7.44
C THR A 132 4.59 28.71 8.13
N GLY A 133 5.67 28.92 7.40
CA GLY A 133 7.04 28.81 7.91
C GLY A 133 7.59 27.38 7.94
N LEU A 134 6.81 26.38 7.54
CA LEU A 134 7.25 25.00 7.37
C LEU A 134 8.11 24.84 6.10
N LYS A 135 9.02 23.88 6.13
CA LYS A 135 9.86 23.52 4.96
C LYS A 135 9.22 22.37 4.20
N PRO A 136 8.81 22.55 2.93
CA PRO A 136 8.41 21.44 2.07
C PRO A 136 9.56 20.46 1.88
N ARG A 137 9.41 19.18 2.27
CA ARG A 137 10.52 18.21 2.24
C ARG A 137 10.18 16.93 1.47
N VAL A 138 9.02 16.36 1.69
CA VAL A 138 8.62 15.06 1.13
C VAL A 138 7.17 15.09 0.68
N VAL A 139 6.87 14.41 -0.41
CA VAL A 139 5.52 13.98 -0.75
C VAL A 139 5.43 12.47 -0.60
N VAL A 140 4.45 11.98 0.18
CA VAL A 140 4.07 10.57 0.24
C VAL A 140 3.03 10.34 -0.84
N VAL A 141 3.43 9.63 -1.88
CA VAL A 141 2.56 9.24 -3.00
C VAL A 141 2.00 7.85 -2.69
N VAL A 142 0.73 7.80 -2.33
CA VAL A 142 0.06 6.53 -2.01
C VAL A 142 -0.60 5.98 -3.27
N ASP A 143 -0.26 4.75 -3.61
CA ASP A 143 -0.87 4.00 -4.71
C ASP A 143 -2.12 3.27 -4.22
N LEU A 144 -3.21 4.02 -4.06
CA LEU A 144 -4.40 3.51 -3.38
C LEU A 144 -5.13 2.45 -4.22
N PHE A 145 -5.65 1.44 -3.55
CA PHE A 145 -6.42 0.29 -4.09
C PHE A 145 -5.65 -0.61 -5.07
N GLY A 146 -4.38 -0.27 -5.35
CA GLY A 146 -3.50 -1.10 -6.18
C GLY A 146 -3.05 -0.45 -7.48
N GLN A 147 -3.55 0.72 -7.83
CA GLN A 147 -3.11 1.48 -9.01
C GLN A 147 -2.00 2.46 -8.63
N PRO A 148 -0.83 2.41 -9.28
CA PRO A 148 0.19 3.45 -9.15
C PRO A 148 -0.35 4.82 -9.51
N ALA A 149 0.08 5.84 -8.78
CA ALA A 149 -0.25 7.24 -9.06
C ALA A 149 0.45 7.74 -10.34
N ASP A 150 0.02 8.90 -10.87
CA ASP A 150 0.73 9.60 -11.96
C ASP A 150 2.06 10.15 -11.44
N ILE A 151 3.02 9.25 -11.30
CA ILE A 151 4.33 9.55 -10.73
C ILE A 151 5.11 10.55 -11.58
N ASP A 152 4.86 10.65 -12.88
CA ASP A 152 5.61 11.55 -13.76
C ASP A 152 5.21 13.00 -13.51
N SER A 153 3.91 13.31 -13.46
CA SER A 153 3.42 14.65 -13.13
C SER A 153 3.86 15.09 -11.72
N ILE A 154 3.87 14.16 -10.77
CA ILE A 154 4.33 14.42 -9.40
C ILE A 154 5.85 14.65 -9.39
N SER A 155 6.63 13.88 -10.14
CA SER A 155 8.10 13.98 -10.21
C SER A 155 8.55 15.31 -10.80
N ASP A 156 7.88 15.80 -11.83
CA ASP A 156 8.19 17.10 -12.42
C ASP A 156 7.98 18.24 -11.43
N LEU A 157 6.85 18.19 -10.71
CA LEU A 157 6.56 19.16 -9.66
C LEU A 157 7.55 19.05 -8.50
N ALA A 158 7.76 17.86 -7.96
CA ALA A 158 8.65 17.63 -6.81
C ALA A 158 10.09 18.07 -7.11
N ARG A 159 10.60 17.75 -8.30
CA ARG A 159 11.94 18.16 -8.75
C ARG A 159 12.07 19.67 -8.83
N SER A 160 11.05 20.38 -9.37
CA SER A 160 11.07 21.85 -9.47
C SER A 160 11.04 22.53 -8.10
N GLU A 161 10.53 21.85 -7.09
CA GLU A 161 10.36 22.36 -5.72
C GLU A 161 11.43 21.86 -4.73
N GLY A 162 12.32 20.94 -5.16
CA GLY A 162 13.37 20.34 -4.32
C GLY A 162 12.81 19.40 -3.25
N ILE A 163 11.68 18.72 -3.55
CA ILE A 163 10.95 17.83 -2.63
C ILE A 163 11.24 16.39 -3.02
N LYS A 164 11.51 15.50 -2.03
CA LYS A 164 11.67 14.07 -2.24
C LYS A 164 10.33 13.36 -2.40
N ILE A 165 10.33 12.26 -3.15
CA ILE A 165 9.14 11.44 -3.41
C ILE A 165 9.28 10.10 -2.70
N LEU A 166 8.40 9.83 -1.74
CA LEU A 166 8.23 8.53 -1.09
C LEU A 166 6.95 7.86 -1.61
N VAL A 167 7.10 6.77 -2.36
CA VAL A 167 5.94 6.00 -2.85
C VAL A 167 5.52 4.99 -1.79
N ASP A 168 4.27 5.08 -1.35
CA ASP A 168 3.63 4.07 -0.51
C ASP A 168 2.94 3.04 -1.41
N GLY A 169 3.67 1.99 -1.76
CA GLY A 169 3.24 0.88 -2.60
C GLY A 169 2.58 -0.27 -1.83
N ALA A 170 2.13 -0.04 -0.58
CA ALA A 170 1.55 -1.09 0.26
C ALA A 170 0.32 -1.78 -0.35
N GLN A 171 -0.35 -1.15 -1.30
CA GLN A 171 -1.50 -1.72 -2.01
C GLN A 171 -1.22 -2.01 -3.48
N SER A 172 -0.14 -1.47 -4.04
CA SER A 172 0.18 -1.54 -5.47
C SER A 172 1.37 -2.45 -5.80
N PHE A 173 2.01 -3.08 -4.82
CA PHE A 173 3.14 -3.98 -5.08
C PHE A 173 2.75 -5.06 -6.10
N GLY A 174 3.51 -5.13 -7.19
CA GLY A 174 3.19 -5.94 -8.37
C GLY A 174 2.50 -5.19 -9.51
N GLY A 175 2.04 -3.96 -9.29
CA GLY A 175 1.57 -3.06 -10.34
C GLY A 175 2.73 -2.35 -11.06
N THR A 176 2.40 -1.70 -12.18
CA THR A 176 3.38 -0.93 -12.98
C THR A 176 2.81 0.41 -13.42
N SER A 177 3.67 1.43 -13.49
CA SER A 177 3.39 2.72 -14.12
C SER A 177 4.24 2.85 -15.39
N LYS A 178 3.59 2.86 -16.56
CA LYS A 178 4.25 2.92 -17.88
C LYS A 178 5.39 1.90 -18.02
N GLY A 179 5.11 0.65 -17.60
CA GLY A 179 6.07 -0.46 -17.62
C GLY A 179 7.13 -0.45 -16.51
N ARG A 180 7.19 0.57 -15.66
CA ARG A 180 8.09 0.62 -14.49
C ARG A 180 7.42 -0.05 -13.30
N PRO A 181 8.00 -1.10 -12.70
CA PRO A 181 7.40 -1.78 -11.55
C PRO A 181 7.32 -0.88 -10.31
N VAL A 182 6.29 -1.08 -9.49
CA VAL A 182 6.27 -0.56 -8.11
C VAL A 182 7.44 -1.16 -7.33
N GLY A 183 8.24 -0.30 -6.72
CA GLY A 183 9.56 -0.62 -6.16
C GLY A 183 10.69 0.10 -6.90
N SER A 184 10.47 0.54 -8.16
CA SER A 184 11.41 1.36 -8.92
C SER A 184 10.95 2.81 -9.10
N LEU A 185 9.91 3.24 -8.39
CA LEU A 185 9.28 4.55 -8.52
C LEU A 185 9.72 5.50 -7.39
N GLY A 186 9.75 6.81 -7.68
CA GLY A 186 10.14 7.84 -6.70
C GLY A 186 11.61 7.78 -6.30
N ASP A 187 11.98 8.48 -5.21
CA ASP A 187 13.31 8.41 -4.60
C ASP A 187 13.46 7.17 -3.72
N ALA A 188 12.34 6.75 -3.11
CA ALA A 188 12.18 5.46 -2.44
C ALA A 188 10.73 4.98 -2.59
N THR A 189 10.55 3.67 -2.59
CA THR A 189 9.24 3.01 -2.52
C THR A 189 9.19 2.13 -1.27
N THR A 190 8.05 2.10 -0.60
CA THR A 190 7.78 1.17 0.52
C THR A 190 6.66 0.22 0.16
N THR A 191 6.62 -0.94 0.81
CA THR A 191 5.48 -1.86 0.73
C THR A 191 5.21 -2.54 2.07
N SER A 192 4.06 -3.16 2.18
CA SER A 192 3.62 -3.92 3.35
C SER A 192 3.34 -5.36 2.94
N PHE A 193 3.76 -6.29 3.78
CA PHE A 193 3.43 -7.71 3.66
C PHE A 193 2.39 -8.17 4.69
N PHE A 194 1.57 -7.23 5.22
CA PHE A 194 0.40 -7.61 6.02
C PHE A 194 -0.43 -8.68 5.30
N PRO A 195 -1.00 -9.69 5.98
CA PRO A 195 -1.61 -10.87 5.33
C PRO A 195 -2.59 -10.58 4.21
N ALA A 196 -3.39 -9.50 4.33
CA ALA A 196 -4.39 -9.12 3.34
C ALA A 196 -3.84 -8.31 2.14
N LYS A 197 -2.54 -8.02 2.09
CA LYS A 197 -1.91 -7.32 0.96
C LYS A 197 -1.77 -8.24 -0.26
N PRO A 198 -1.59 -7.67 -1.47
CA PRO A 198 -1.41 -8.48 -2.69
C PRO A 198 -0.35 -9.57 -2.53
N LEU A 199 0.81 -9.23 -1.98
CA LEU A 199 1.80 -10.17 -1.46
C LEU A 199 1.84 -10.00 0.06
N GLY A 200 1.29 -10.96 0.82
CA GLY A 200 1.23 -10.91 2.27
C GLY A 200 1.85 -12.13 2.93
N CYS A 201 2.54 -11.95 4.07
CA CYS A 201 3.05 -13.02 4.92
C CYS A 201 1.99 -13.53 5.90
N TYR A 202 2.36 -14.33 6.88
CA TYR A 202 1.47 -14.83 7.94
C TYR A 202 1.75 -14.16 9.28
N GLY A 203 1.95 -12.85 9.24
CA GLY A 203 2.22 -11.93 10.33
C GLY A 203 2.45 -10.55 9.74
N ASP A 204 3.26 -9.73 10.41
CA ASP A 204 3.68 -8.43 9.89
C ASP A 204 4.96 -8.54 9.05
N GLY A 205 5.11 -7.65 8.10
CA GLY A 205 6.28 -7.51 7.25
C GLY A 205 6.18 -6.27 6.37
N GLY A 206 7.32 -5.81 5.91
CA GLY A 206 7.44 -4.70 4.97
C GLY A 206 8.77 -4.72 4.23
N ALA A 207 8.88 -3.87 3.22
CA ALA A 207 10.15 -3.64 2.52
C ALA A 207 10.25 -2.21 2.00
N ILE A 208 11.48 -1.80 1.79
CA ILE A 208 11.90 -0.51 1.24
C ILE A 208 12.74 -0.77 0.01
N PHE A 209 12.47 -0.03 -1.05
CA PHE A 209 13.20 -0.09 -2.31
C PHE A 209 13.81 1.27 -2.59
N THR A 210 15.09 1.30 -2.97
CA THR A 210 15.79 2.53 -3.38
C THR A 210 16.92 2.22 -4.35
N SER A 211 17.32 3.21 -5.12
CA SER A 211 18.53 3.14 -5.97
C SER A 211 19.69 3.95 -5.40
N CYS A 212 19.49 4.65 -4.27
CA CYS A 212 20.49 5.46 -3.59
C CYS A 212 21.34 4.61 -2.64
N ASP A 213 22.67 4.63 -2.82
CA ASP A 213 23.60 3.86 -2.00
C ASP A 213 23.59 4.34 -0.54
N GLU A 214 23.62 5.67 -0.36
CA GLU A 214 23.62 6.29 0.97
C GLU A 214 22.32 5.97 1.74
N ASP A 215 21.15 6.14 1.09
CA ASP A 215 19.87 5.82 1.71
C ASP A 215 19.82 4.35 2.13
N SER A 216 20.31 3.43 1.29
CA SER A 216 20.35 1.99 1.58
C SER A 216 21.22 1.67 2.81
N GLU A 217 22.40 2.27 2.92
CA GLU A 217 23.30 2.09 4.08
C GLU A 217 22.68 2.63 5.37
N ILE A 218 22.09 3.84 5.30
CA ILE A 218 21.44 4.47 6.46
C ILE A 218 20.25 3.65 6.91
N ILE A 219 19.36 3.27 6.01
CA ILE A 219 18.16 2.46 6.31
C ILE A 219 18.55 1.11 6.91
N ASN A 220 19.57 0.44 6.35
CA ASN A 220 20.05 -0.82 6.89
C ASN A 220 20.62 -0.67 8.32
N SER A 221 21.27 0.42 8.62
CA SER A 221 21.72 0.77 9.98
C SER A 221 20.51 1.03 10.90
N LEU A 222 19.56 1.88 10.47
CA LEU A 222 18.40 2.29 11.25
C LEU A 222 17.51 1.12 11.65
N ARG A 223 17.21 0.17 10.75
CA ARG A 223 16.37 -1.01 11.05
C ARG A 223 17.00 -1.96 12.07
N LEU A 224 18.29 -1.80 12.35
CA LEU A 224 19.10 -2.58 13.30
C LEU A 224 19.58 -1.70 14.45
N HIS A 225 18.72 -0.85 15.02
CA HIS A 225 19.01 0.04 16.14
C HIS A 225 20.08 1.12 15.85
N GLY A 226 20.28 1.50 14.60
CA GLY A 226 21.31 2.46 14.21
C GLY A 226 22.73 1.92 14.28
N LYS A 227 22.90 0.60 14.14
CA LYS A 227 24.19 -0.10 14.25
C LYS A 227 25.20 0.42 13.24
N GLY A 228 26.42 0.71 13.73
CA GLY A 228 27.60 1.00 12.93
C GLY A 228 28.39 -0.24 12.52
N SER A 229 29.65 -0.06 12.15
CA SER A 229 30.57 -1.13 11.77
C SER A 229 30.99 -2.00 12.95
N GLN A 230 31.05 -1.44 14.16
CA GLN A 230 31.39 -2.11 15.39
C GLN A 230 30.14 -2.73 16.04
N LYS A 231 30.30 -3.91 16.67
CA LYS A 231 29.18 -4.71 17.21
C LYS A 231 28.30 -3.94 18.22
N TYR A 232 28.88 -3.09 19.03
CA TYR A 232 28.19 -2.36 20.12
C TYR A 232 28.27 -0.85 19.95
N ASP A 233 28.57 -0.36 18.74
CA ASP A 233 28.57 1.06 18.41
C ASP A 233 27.34 1.39 17.57
N ASN A 234 26.36 2.03 18.19
CA ASN A 234 25.15 2.54 17.53
C ASN A 234 25.38 3.99 17.13
N VAL A 235 25.72 4.19 15.89
CA VAL A 235 26.11 5.51 15.33
C VAL A 235 24.91 6.41 14.99
N ARG A 236 23.68 5.88 15.10
CA ARG A 236 22.41 6.56 14.88
C ARG A 236 21.37 6.09 15.90
N ILE A 237 20.37 6.92 16.16
CA ILE A 237 19.16 6.47 16.84
C ILE A 237 18.31 5.74 15.80
N GLY A 238 18.14 4.45 15.95
CA GLY A 238 17.40 3.60 15.04
C GLY A 238 16.21 2.92 15.71
N MET A 239 15.68 1.89 15.07
CA MET A 239 14.55 1.10 15.54
C MET A 239 14.85 -0.40 15.47
N ASN A 240 14.03 -1.19 16.15
CA ASN A 240 14.01 -2.64 16.01
C ASN A 240 13.01 -2.99 14.91
N SER A 241 13.44 -2.94 13.65
CA SER A 241 12.54 -3.17 12.51
C SER A 241 13.13 -4.15 11.51
N ARG A 242 12.81 -5.43 11.68
CA ARG A 242 13.31 -6.55 10.88
C ARG A 242 12.16 -7.43 10.45
N LEU A 243 12.31 -8.05 9.27
CA LEU A 243 11.44 -9.15 8.87
C LEU A 243 11.95 -10.44 9.55
N ASP A 244 11.06 -11.17 10.20
CA ASP A 244 11.39 -12.46 10.77
C ASP A 244 11.72 -13.47 9.67
N THR A 245 12.71 -14.35 9.93
CA THR A 245 13.15 -15.35 8.94
C THR A 245 12.01 -16.30 8.53
N LEU A 246 11.11 -16.65 9.45
CA LEU A 246 9.92 -17.44 9.15
C LEU A 246 9.01 -16.75 8.13
N GLN A 247 8.79 -15.44 8.28
CA GLN A 247 7.97 -14.67 7.33
C GLN A 247 8.67 -14.54 5.97
N ALA A 248 9.99 -14.38 5.95
CA ALA A 248 10.76 -14.36 4.71
C ALA A 248 10.66 -15.69 3.96
N ALA A 249 10.77 -16.83 4.64
CA ALA A 249 10.61 -18.16 4.05
C ALA A 249 9.22 -18.35 3.41
N ILE A 250 8.17 -17.90 4.09
CA ILE A 250 6.80 -17.92 3.58
C ILE A 250 6.66 -17.03 2.34
N LEU A 251 7.22 -15.82 2.39
CA LEU A 251 7.14 -14.84 1.31
C LEU A 251 7.87 -15.29 0.03
N ILE A 252 9.00 -16.00 0.16
CA ILE A 252 9.73 -16.61 -0.97
C ILE A 252 8.80 -17.56 -1.74
N GLU A 253 8.09 -18.44 -1.04
CA GLU A 253 7.17 -19.38 -1.71
C GLU A 253 5.95 -18.68 -2.33
N LYS A 254 5.43 -17.64 -1.67
CA LYS A 254 4.32 -16.85 -2.18
C LYS A 254 4.71 -15.97 -3.36
N LEU A 255 5.92 -15.40 -3.38
CA LEU A 255 6.42 -14.61 -4.50
C LEU A 255 6.51 -15.40 -5.80
N LYS A 256 6.83 -16.71 -5.74
CA LYS A 256 6.82 -17.61 -6.92
C LYS A 256 5.43 -17.76 -7.54
N LEU A 257 4.37 -17.66 -6.74
CA LEU A 257 2.98 -17.74 -7.19
C LEU A 257 2.43 -16.37 -7.64
N PHE A 258 3.00 -15.30 -7.14
CA PHE A 258 2.48 -13.94 -7.20
C PHE A 258 2.20 -13.42 -8.63
N PRO A 259 3.05 -13.64 -9.66
CA PRO A 259 2.73 -13.22 -11.04
C PRO A 259 1.43 -13.82 -11.57
N ARG A 260 1.14 -15.09 -11.24
CA ARG A 260 -0.12 -15.74 -11.59
C ARG A 260 -1.31 -15.11 -10.84
N GLU A 261 -1.14 -14.80 -9.56
CA GLU A 261 -2.18 -14.16 -8.75
C GLU A 261 -2.51 -12.75 -9.23
N LEU A 262 -1.52 -11.98 -9.68
CA LEU A 262 -1.73 -10.67 -10.30
C LEU A 262 -2.57 -10.78 -11.57
N ALA A 263 -2.31 -11.77 -12.43
CA ALA A 263 -3.11 -12.03 -13.62
C ALA A 263 -4.57 -12.40 -13.26
N LEU A 264 -4.77 -13.28 -12.29
CA LEU A 264 -6.10 -13.68 -11.82
C LEU A 264 -6.88 -12.52 -11.17
N ARG A 265 -6.20 -11.60 -10.45
CA ARG A 265 -6.80 -10.37 -9.93
C ARG A 265 -7.24 -9.44 -11.07
N ALA A 266 -6.41 -9.28 -12.10
CA ALA A 266 -6.76 -8.48 -13.28
C ALA A 266 -7.99 -9.06 -14.01
N GLU A 267 -8.07 -10.38 -14.17
CA GLU A 267 -9.24 -11.07 -14.73
C GLU A 267 -10.49 -10.85 -13.86
N ALA A 268 -10.36 -10.96 -12.54
CA ALA A 268 -11.47 -10.71 -11.61
C ALA A 268 -11.98 -9.26 -11.71
N ALA A 269 -11.08 -8.28 -11.80
CA ALA A 269 -11.44 -6.89 -12.00
C ALA A 269 -12.15 -6.64 -13.33
N GLN A 270 -11.65 -7.25 -14.42
CA GLN A 270 -12.27 -7.15 -15.74
C GLN A 270 -13.68 -7.75 -15.76
N ARG A 271 -13.91 -8.89 -15.08
CA ARG A 271 -15.25 -9.48 -14.93
C ARG A 271 -16.20 -8.54 -14.19
N TYR A 272 -15.76 -7.92 -13.08
CA TYR A 272 -16.58 -6.92 -12.39
C TYR A 272 -16.87 -5.71 -13.27
N ASN A 273 -15.88 -5.18 -14.00
CA ASN A 273 -16.10 -4.08 -14.94
C ASN A 273 -17.19 -4.44 -15.96
N SER A 274 -17.14 -5.63 -16.57
CA SER A 274 -18.14 -6.09 -17.53
C SER A 274 -19.55 -6.18 -16.95
N LEU A 275 -19.68 -6.45 -15.65
CA LEU A 275 -20.98 -6.56 -14.96
C LEU A 275 -21.52 -5.22 -14.46
N LEU A 276 -20.66 -4.21 -14.17
CA LEU A 276 -21.04 -3.04 -13.39
C LEU A 276 -20.80 -1.70 -14.08
N GLN A 277 -19.94 -1.58 -15.13
CA GLN A 277 -19.52 -0.30 -15.71
C GLN A 277 -20.68 0.57 -16.25
N ASP A 278 -21.77 -0.04 -16.74
CA ASP A 278 -22.94 0.68 -17.24
C ASP A 278 -23.97 0.99 -16.14
N LYS A 279 -23.69 0.62 -14.89
CA LYS A 279 -24.61 0.71 -13.75
C LYS A 279 -24.13 1.68 -12.68
N CYS A 280 -22.82 1.71 -12.40
CA CYS A 280 -22.23 2.59 -11.41
C CYS A 280 -20.78 2.93 -11.78
N GLN A 281 -20.17 3.84 -11.03
CA GLN A 281 -18.77 4.19 -11.25
C GLN A 281 -17.86 3.05 -10.74
N VAL A 282 -17.20 2.38 -11.67
CA VAL A 282 -16.18 1.35 -11.43
C VAL A 282 -14.78 1.94 -11.42
N PRO A 283 -13.76 1.24 -10.86
CA PRO A 283 -12.37 1.66 -10.94
C PRO A 283 -11.91 1.81 -12.40
N ILE A 284 -11.20 2.89 -12.68
CA ILE A 284 -10.61 3.19 -14.00
C ILE A 284 -9.10 3.12 -13.86
N LEU A 285 -8.45 2.32 -14.71
CA LEU A 285 -7.00 2.32 -14.81
C LEU A 285 -6.53 3.44 -15.75
N ASP A 286 -5.51 4.16 -15.32
CA ASP A 286 -4.81 5.10 -16.19
C ASP A 286 -4.11 4.35 -17.33
N LYS A 287 -3.97 5.06 -18.46
CA LYS A 287 -3.31 4.48 -19.63
C LYS A 287 -1.91 4.01 -19.29
N ASP A 288 -1.55 2.83 -19.80
CA ASP A 288 -0.23 2.21 -19.63
C ASP A 288 0.13 1.87 -18.15
N HIS A 289 -0.89 1.81 -17.27
CA HIS A 289 -0.75 1.32 -15.90
C HIS A 289 -1.29 -0.09 -15.76
N THR A 290 -0.72 -0.86 -14.82
CA THR A 290 -1.31 -2.10 -14.30
C THR A 290 -1.54 -1.96 -12.81
N SER A 291 -2.63 -2.55 -12.31
CA SER A 291 -2.97 -2.53 -10.89
C SER A 291 -2.71 -3.89 -10.25
N ALA A 292 -2.23 -3.89 -9.01
CA ALA A 292 -2.18 -5.09 -8.18
C ALA A 292 -3.57 -5.50 -7.67
N TRP A 293 -4.59 -4.66 -7.88
CA TRP A 293 -5.98 -4.91 -7.47
C TRP A 293 -6.09 -5.37 -6.02
N ALA A 294 -5.46 -4.63 -5.11
CA ALA A 294 -5.59 -4.91 -3.68
C ALA A 294 -7.04 -4.80 -3.23
N GLN A 295 -7.79 -3.84 -3.77
CA GLN A 295 -9.23 -3.68 -3.61
C GLN A 295 -9.89 -3.41 -4.97
N TYR A 296 -11.15 -3.82 -5.10
CA TYR A 296 -12.06 -3.40 -6.17
C TYR A 296 -13.11 -2.48 -5.55
N THR A 297 -12.97 -1.17 -5.76
CA THR A 297 -13.72 -0.15 -5.04
C THR A 297 -14.65 0.61 -5.97
N LEU A 298 -15.95 0.54 -5.70
CA LEU A 298 -16.99 1.29 -6.39
C LEU A 298 -17.20 2.67 -5.75
N VAL A 299 -17.70 3.63 -6.53
CA VAL A 299 -18.24 4.90 -6.02
C VAL A 299 -19.77 4.88 -6.21
N LEU A 300 -20.51 4.95 -5.11
CA LEU A 300 -21.95 4.69 -5.06
C LEU A 300 -22.68 5.85 -4.37
N PRO A 301 -23.80 6.35 -4.95
CA PRO A 301 -24.56 7.45 -4.36
C PRO A 301 -25.10 7.12 -2.95
N ASP A 302 -25.64 5.92 -2.78
CA ASP A 302 -26.18 5.41 -1.49
C ASP A 302 -25.42 4.15 -1.09
N ARG A 303 -24.12 4.33 -0.74
CA ARG A 303 -23.20 3.26 -0.36
C ARG A 303 -23.74 2.41 0.81
N ASP A 304 -24.32 3.04 1.83
CA ASP A 304 -24.72 2.37 3.08
C ASP A 304 -25.91 1.42 2.86
N LYS A 305 -26.86 1.81 1.97
CA LYS A 305 -27.96 0.93 1.53
C LYS A 305 -27.44 -0.34 0.88
N ILE A 306 -26.49 -0.18 -0.08
CA ILE A 306 -25.91 -1.31 -0.82
C ILE A 306 -25.09 -2.20 0.11
N GLN A 307 -24.29 -1.62 1.01
CA GLN A 307 -23.53 -2.37 2.01
C GLN A 307 -24.46 -3.22 2.90
N SER A 308 -25.60 -2.64 3.34
CA SER A 308 -26.58 -3.34 4.14
C SER A 308 -27.23 -4.52 3.40
N ALA A 309 -27.53 -4.35 2.11
CA ALA A 309 -28.08 -5.41 1.27
C ALA A 309 -27.09 -6.56 1.03
N LEU A 310 -25.82 -6.25 0.77
CA LEU A 310 -24.74 -7.23 0.66
C LEU A 310 -24.59 -8.02 1.97
N LYS A 311 -24.53 -7.32 3.10
CA LYS A 311 -24.45 -7.95 4.43
C LYS A 311 -25.62 -8.88 4.73
N ALA A 312 -26.86 -8.48 4.39
CA ALA A 312 -28.06 -9.30 4.54
C ALA A 312 -28.00 -10.59 3.69
N SER A 313 -27.24 -10.57 2.59
CA SER A 313 -27.00 -11.70 1.70
C SER A 313 -25.71 -12.47 2.02
N SER A 314 -25.10 -12.24 3.19
CA SER A 314 -23.82 -12.85 3.63
C SER A 314 -22.66 -12.59 2.67
N VAL A 315 -22.66 -11.44 1.98
CA VAL A 315 -21.55 -10.98 1.14
C VAL A 315 -20.77 -9.91 1.92
N PRO A 316 -19.48 -10.13 2.22
CA PRO A 316 -18.66 -9.15 2.90
C PRO A 316 -18.35 -7.97 1.98
N SER A 317 -18.32 -6.77 2.53
CA SER A 317 -17.88 -5.56 1.85
C SER A 317 -17.28 -4.58 2.85
N VAL A 318 -16.33 -3.76 2.43
CA VAL A 318 -15.58 -2.89 3.33
C VAL A 318 -15.50 -1.46 2.78
N VAL A 319 -15.53 -0.48 3.69
CA VAL A 319 -15.34 0.93 3.34
C VAL A 319 -13.91 1.35 3.65
N TYR A 320 -13.15 1.64 2.63
CA TYR A 320 -11.80 2.19 2.71
C TYR A 320 -11.78 3.59 2.04
N TYR A 321 -11.85 4.73 2.77
CA TYR A 321 -11.95 4.87 4.23
C TYR A 321 -13.15 5.76 4.56
N PRO A 322 -13.86 5.52 5.69
CA PRO A 322 -15.11 6.24 6.02
C PRO A 322 -14.88 7.68 6.46
N ILE A 323 -13.66 8.04 6.88
CA ILE A 323 -13.29 9.37 7.34
C ILE A 323 -11.92 9.72 6.74
N PRO A 324 -11.80 10.82 5.98
CA PRO A 324 -10.50 11.28 5.47
C PRO A 324 -9.60 11.69 6.63
N LEU A 325 -8.28 11.52 6.48
CA LEU A 325 -7.31 11.77 7.55
C LEU A 325 -7.41 13.20 8.10
N SER A 326 -7.59 14.19 7.22
CA SER A 326 -7.76 15.60 7.62
C SER A 326 -8.95 15.87 8.55
N ASN A 327 -9.90 14.93 8.67
CA ASN A 327 -11.09 15.03 9.50
C ASN A 327 -11.04 14.08 10.70
N GLN A 328 -10.07 13.18 10.79
CA GLN A 328 -9.92 12.27 11.93
C GLN A 328 -9.48 13.02 13.20
N THR A 329 -9.98 12.61 14.35
CA THR A 329 -9.75 13.28 15.64
C THR A 329 -8.26 13.46 15.95
N GLY A 330 -7.43 12.47 15.66
CA GLY A 330 -5.99 12.52 15.91
C GLY A 330 -5.20 13.38 14.92
N TYR A 331 -5.79 13.80 13.79
CA TYR A 331 -5.07 14.44 12.70
C TYR A 331 -5.66 15.78 12.24
N LYS A 332 -6.88 16.15 12.65
CA LYS A 332 -7.59 17.38 12.23
C LYS A 332 -6.88 18.68 12.63
N GLN A 333 -5.90 18.64 13.53
CA GLN A 333 -5.07 19.78 13.92
C GLN A 333 -3.97 20.09 12.92
N TYR A 334 -3.63 19.15 12.03
CA TYR A 334 -2.60 19.37 11.00
C TYR A 334 -3.16 20.18 9.83
N PRO A 335 -2.29 20.96 9.16
CA PRO A 335 -2.72 21.79 8.05
C PRO A 335 -3.19 20.96 6.84
N LYS A 336 -4.04 21.57 6.05
CA LYS A 336 -4.48 21.05 4.75
C LYS A 336 -4.45 22.15 3.70
N VAL A 337 -4.44 21.76 2.44
CA VAL A 337 -4.51 22.68 1.28
C VAL A 337 -5.68 23.66 1.43
N SER A 338 -5.45 24.92 1.09
CA SER A 338 -6.45 26.00 1.28
C SER A 338 -7.73 25.82 0.46
N SER A 339 -7.67 25.10 -0.66
CA SER A 339 -8.86 24.71 -1.45
C SER A 339 -9.73 23.66 -0.74
N GLY A 340 -9.27 23.09 0.37
CA GLY A 340 -9.93 22.00 1.09
C GLY A 340 -9.67 20.62 0.49
N THR A 341 -10.21 19.59 1.14
CA THR A 341 -10.09 18.16 0.74
C THR A 341 -11.46 17.61 0.36
N LEU A 342 -12.17 18.30 -0.52
CA LEU A 342 -13.58 18.06 -0.84
C LEU A 342 -13.80 16.74 -1.57
N THR A 343 -12.88 16.35 -2.46
CA THR A 343 -12.94 15.06 -3.15
C THR A 343 -12.77 13.92 -2.15
N SER A 344 -11.79 14.01 -1.26
CA SER A 344 -11.58 13.05 -0.18
C SER A 344 -12.80 12.89 0.71
N GLU A 345 -13.45 13.99 1.09
CA GLU A 345 -14.64 14.00 1.92
C GLU A 345 -15.86 13.37 1.20
N ARG A 346 -16.01 13.62 -0.09
CA ARG A 346 -17.06 13.01 -0.91
C ARG A 346 -16.84 11.52 -1.08
N LEU A 347 -15.64 11.11 -1.47
CA LEU A 347 -15.28 9.71 -1.66
C LEU A 347 -15.48 8.90 -0.38
N SER A 348 -15.12 9.42 0.79
CA SER A 348 -15.32 8.74 2.08
C SER A 348 -16.79 8.37 2.35
N ARG A 349 -17.74 9.12 1.79
CA ARG A 349 -19.17 8.82 1.90
C ARG A 349 -19.67 7.83 0.84
N GLN A 350 -18.96 7.68 -0.28
CA GLN A 350 -19.45 7.00 -1.48
C GLN A 350 -18.75 5.67 -1.81
N VAL A 351 -17.53 5.46 -1.32
CA VAL A 351 -16.75 4.26 -1.69
C VAL A 351 -17.24 3.00 -0.99
N LEU A 352 -17.20 1.88 -1.72
CA LEU A 352 -17.45 0.54 -1.21
C LEU A 352 -16.58 -0.47 -1.93
N SER A 353 -15.74 -1.20 -1.20
CA SER A 353 -14.92 -2.26 -1.75
C SER A 353 -15.64 -3.60 -1.71
N LEU A 354 -15.66 -4.29 -2.84
CA LEU A 354 -16.22 -5.62 -3.02
C LEU A 354 -15.16 -6.70 -2.77
N PRO A 355 -15.55 -7.97 -2.55
CA PRO A 355 -14.63 -9.10 -2.48
C PRO A 355 -13.69 -9.13 -3.67
N MET A 356 -12.36 -9.19 -3.41
CA MET A 356 -11.34 -9.13 -4.46
C MET A 356 -10.13 -9.98 -4.09
N HIS A 357 -10.00 -11.13 -4.75
CA HIS A 357 -8.87 -12.05 -4.57
C HIS A 357 -8.70 -12.94 -5.82
N PRO A 358 -7.53 -13.58 -6.02
CA PRO A 358 -7.24 -14.39 -7.22
C PRO A 358 -8.17 -15.58 -7.43
N TYR A 359 -8.79 -16.07 -6.36
CA TYR A 359 -9.59 -17.32 -6.34
C TYR A 359 -11.10 -17.05 -6.36
N LEU A 360 -11.51 -15.80 -6.65
CA LEU A 360 -12.92 -15.43 -6.67
C LEU A 360 -13.62 -16.00 -7.91
N GLU A 361 -14.54 -16.91 -7.70
CA GLU A 361 -15.29 -17.57 -8.76
C GLU A 361 -16.25 -16.62 -9.48
N PHE A 362 -16.46 -16.87 -10.78
CA PHE A 362 -17.34 -16.04 -11.61
C PHE A 362 -18.78 -15.99 -11.10
N LEU A 363 -19.34 -17.15 -10.66
CA LEU A 363 -20.71 -17.21 -10.14
C LEU A 363 -20.90 -16.35 -8.87
N ASN A 364 -19.89 -16.35 -8.00
CA ASN A 364 -19.89 -15.48 -6.83
C ASN A 364 -19.82 -14.00 -7.23
N GLN A 365 -18.99 -13.65 -8.21
CA GLN A 365 -18.92 -12.27 -8.72
C GLN A 365 -20.24 -11.82 -9.33
N GLN A 366 -20.90 -12.68 -10.11
CA GLN A 366 -22.20 -12.39 -10.71
C GLN A 366 -23.26 -12.14 -9.63
N LYS A 367 -23.33 -13.02 -8.61
CA LYS A 367 -24.22 -12.82 -7.45
C LYS A 367 -23.97 -11.48 -6.74
N ILE A 368 -22.71 -11.12 -6.52
CA ILE A 368 -22.32 -9.84 -5.90
C ILE A 368 -22.77 -8.66 -6.75
N ALA A 369 -22.47 -8.70 -8.05
CA ALA A 369 -22.85 -7.65 -8.99
C ALA A 369 -24.38 -7.47 -9.08
N ASP A 370 -25.13 -8.57 -9.16
CA ASP A 370 -26.60 -8.55 -9.16
C ASP A 370 -27.17 -7.90 -7.89
N LEU A 371 -26.57 -8.18 -6.72
CA LEU A 371 -26.98 -7.55 -5.47
C LEU A 371 -26.69 -6.04 -5.46
N VAL A 372 -25.53 -5.61 -5.99
CA VAL A 372 -25.22 -4.18 -6.15
C VAL A 372 -26.26 -3.53 -7.06
N VAL A 373 -26.48 -4.07 -8.27
CA VAL A 373 -27.38 -3.49 -9.29
C VAL A 373 -28.83 -3.39 -8.81
N ARG A 374 -29.34 -4.41 -8.09
CA ARG A 374 -30.72 -4.37 -7.55
C ARG A 374 -30.94 -3.35 -6.47
N ASN A 375 -29.88 -2.82 -5.87
CA ASN A 375 -29.96 -1.88 -4.75
C ASN A 375 -29.43 -0.47 -5.10
N LEU A 376 -28.99 -0.22 -6.35
CA LEU A 376 -28.75 1.10 -6.88
C LEU A 376 -30.07 1.86 -7.00
#